data_5d2213a87cdfc7b1cd720abbd78713d2
#
_entry.id   5d2213a87cdfc7b1cd720abbd78713d2
#
_cell.length_a   1.000
_cell.length_b   1.000
_cell.length_c   1.000
_cell.angle_alpha   90.00
_cell.angle_beta   90.00
_cell.angle_gamma   90.00
#
_symmetry.space_group_name_H-M   'P 1'
#
loop_
_entity.id
_entity.type
_entity.pdbx_description
1 polymer ?
#
loop_
_entity_poly.entity_id
_entity_poly.type
_entity_poly.pdbx_seq_one_letter_code
_entity_poly.pdbx_strand_id
1 'polypeptide(L)'
;GRFTALSGVVGKIITDPSLTGGIAEIGAGLRDVLGDEVGKRLTAPLPDEIQEVLTDARLRLGDVNDTLIAIDTKNEDAKQRKLRAQTMTGRSISQLDIAIEGREGHVAFVSGSRESPRLEIAPLDVGPTMTEGVWSKRTAILTSATIPSSLAERVGMQTSEVEVADVGSPFDYAANSLLYNAIHLPNPNDGGFRAKANDELEALINAAGGRTLALFTSYRAMDEAAEEMKSRLDMPILTQRDLPKPALVQAFTDSEETCLFATAGLFQGVDVPGKTLSLVVIDRIPFPRPDDPLLSARRDLLGPAAFSQIDIPRASMMLAQACGRLIRTSTDKGVVA
;
A
#
# COMPACT_ATOMS: atom_id res chain seq x y z
N GLY A 1 8.14 -18.72 1.26
CA GLY A 1 7.19 -18.65 2.35
C GLY A 1 5.92 -19.46 2.15
N ARG A 2 5.12 -19.18 1.11
CA ARG A 2 3.79 -19.81 0.93
C ARG A 2 3.88 -21.29 0.55
N PHE A 3 4.78 -21.63 -0.36
CA PHE A 3 5.01 -23.03 -0.76
C PHE A 3 5.68 -23.85 0.35
N THR A 4 6.56 -23.27 1.16
CA THR A 4 7.11 -23.91 2.34
C THR A 4 6.02 -24.24 3.38
N ALA A 5 5.08 -23.32 3.59
CA ALA A 5 3.94 -23.56 4.46
C ALA A 5 3.01 -24.65 3.89
N LEU A 6 2.76 -24.64 2.58
CA LEU A 6 1.97 -25.66 1.89
C LEU A 6 2.62 -27.04 1.98
N SER A 7 3.93 -27.14 1.71
CA SER A 7 4.71 -28.38 1.87
C SER A 7 4.57 -28.95 3.29
N GLY A 8 4.66 -28.10 4.33
CA GLY A 8 4.47 -28.54 5.72
C GLY A 8 3.04 -29.01 6.05
N VAL A 9 2.02 -28.45 5.41
CA VAL A 9 0.62 -28.90 5.59
C VAL A 9 0.37 -30.20 4.86
N VAL A 10 0.83 -30.30 3.60
CA VAL A 10 0.70 -31.49 2.75
C VAL A 10 1.48 -32.67 3.33
N GLY A 11 2.71 -32.44 3.81
CA GLY A 11 3.58 -33.48 4.38
C GLY A 11 3.05 -34.13 5.67
N LYS A 12 2.02 -33.54 6.30
CA LYS A 12 1.28 -34.20 7.39
C LYS A 12 0.25 -35.24 6.93
N ILE A 13 0.02 -35.33 5.62
CA ILE A 13 -1.03 -36.15 5.00
C ILE A 13 -0.39 -37.09 3.96
N ILE A 14 0.44 -36.54 3.10
CA ILE A 14 1.18 -37.27 2.06
C ILE A 14 2.57 -37.62 2.61
N THR A 15 2.87 -38.90 2.67
CA THR A 15 4.17 -39.41 3.16
C THR A 15 5.20 -39.53 2.03
N ASP A 16 4.82 -39.30 0.78
CA ASP A 16 5.74 -39.33 -0.36
C ASP A 16 6.68 -38.13 -0.37
N PRO A 17 8.00 -38.31 -0.15
CA PRO A 17 8.95 -37.22 -0.10
C PRO A 17 9.12 -36.51 -1.46
N SER A 18 8.84 -37.18 -2.57
CA SER A 18 8.99 -36.62 -3.92
C SER A 18 7.95 -35.52 -4.16
N LEU A 19 6.70 -35.75 -3.76
CA LEU A 19 5.63 -34.78 -3.87
C LEU A 19 5.82 -33.58 -2.93
N THR A 20 6.19 -33.82 -1.69
CA THR A 20 6.41 -32.76 -0.70
C THR A 20 7.67 -31.94 -0.97
N GLY A 21 8.73 -32.57 -1.45
CA GLY A 21 9.98 -31.93 -1.89
C GLY A 21 9.74 -31.09 -3.13
N GLY A 22 8.99 -31.60 -4.10
CA GLY A 22 8.60 -30.86 -5.31
C GLY A 22 7.88 -29.53 -5.04
N ILE A 23 7.06 -29.45 -3.97
CA ILE A 23 6.43 -28.18 -3.57
C ILE A 23 7.47 -27.15 -3.11
N ALA A 24 8.51 -27.57 -2.41
CA ALA A 24 9.56 -26.66 -1.95
C ALA A 24 10.40 -26.14 -3.13
N GLU A 25 10.69 -27.00 -4.12
CA GLU A 25 11.40 -26.65 -5.35
C GLU A 25 10.65 -25.61 -6.19
N ILE A 26 9.31 -25.67 -6.24
CA ILE A 26 8.47 -24.62 -6.87
C ILE A 26 8.85 -23.23 -6.33
N GLY A 27 8.99 -23.12 -5.00
CA GLY A 27 9.34 -21.86 -4.36
C GLY A 27 10.73 -21.33 -4.74
N ALA A 28 11.67 -22.21 -5.05
CA ALA A 28 13.00 -21.83 -5.53
C ALA A 28 12.93 -21.37 -7.00
N GLY A 29 12.37 -22.18 -7.89
CA GLY A 29 12.23 -21.85 -9.31
C GLY A 29 11.50 -20.52 -9.54
N LEU A 30 10.38 -20.29 -8.82
CA LEU A 30 9.67 -19.02 -8.90
C LEU A 30 10.50 -17.84 -8.41
N ARG A 31 11.37 -18.01 -7.42
CA ARG A 31 12.25 -16.93 -6.94
C ARG A 31 13.26 -16.53 -8.01
N ASP A 32 13.83 -17.52 -8.68
CA ASP A 32 14.87 -17.29 -9.68
C ASP A 32 14.34 -16.50 -10.90
N VAL A 33 13.15 -16.86 -11.40
CA VAL A 33 12.57 -16.18 -12.58
C VAL A 33 11.79 -14.90 -12.25
N LEU A 34 11.26 -14.74 -11.04
CA LEU A 34 10.46 -13.56 -10.68
C LEU A 34 11.28 -12.45 -10.01
N GLY A 35 12.53 -12.71 -9.62
CA GLY A 35 13.36 -11.72 -8.93
C GLY A 35 13.55 -10.42 -9.73
N ASP A 36 13.76 -10.51 -11.03
CA ASP A 36 13.96 -9.36 -11.94
C ASP A 36 12.63 -8.73 -12.42
N GLU A 37 11.51 -9.36 -12.09
CA GLU A 37 10.16 -8.86 -12.42
C GLU A 37 9.48 -8.10 -11.26
N VAL A 38 10.18 -7.90 -10.16
CA VAL A 38 9.62 -7.17 -9.01
C VAL A 38 9.21 -5.75 -9.42
N GLY A 39 7.98 -5.41 -9.07
CA GLY A 39 7.36 -4.12 -9.42
C GLY A 39 6.69 -4.09 -10.80
N LYS A 40 6.76 -5.18 -11.59
CA LYS A 40 6.18 -5.24 -12.93
C LYS A 40 4.89 -6.05 -12.97
N ARG A 41 4.06 -5.73 -13.95
CA ARG A 41 2.90 -6.55 -14.33
C ARG A 41 3.38 -7.72 -15.18
N LEU A 42 2.75 -8.86 -14.96
CA LEU A 42 2.87 -10.02 -15.84
C LEU A 42 1.66 -10.02 -16.79
N THR A 43 1.92 -9.78 -18.06
CA THR A 43 0.90 -9.79 -19.13
C THR A 43 1.12 -10.97 -20.04
N ALA A 44 0.05 -11.67 -20.40
CA ALA A 44 0.12 -12.74 -21.39
C ALA A 44 0.34 -12.18 -22.82
N PRO A 45 1.15 -12.82 -23.69
CA PRO A 45 1.94 -14.00 -23.37
C PRO A 45 3.11 -13.68 -22.42
N LEU A 46 3.35 -14.57 -21.44
CA LEU A 46 4.48 -14.43 -20.52
C LEU A 46 5.81 -14.73 -21.24
N PRO A 47 6.95 -14.19 -20.74
CA PRO A 47 8.28 -14.66 -21.17
C PRO A 47 8.40 -16.18 -20.98
N ASP A 48 9.05 -16.86 -21.93
CA ASP A 48 9.13 -18.34 -21.96
C ASP A 48 9.61 -18.94 -20.65
N GLU A 49 10.66 -18.40 -20.04
CA GLU A 49 11.21 -18.86 -18.75
C GLU A 49 10.20 -18.79 -17.61
N ILE A 50 9.39 -17.74 -17.55
CA ILE A 50 8.35 -17.58 -16.54
C ILE A 50 7.20 -18.54 -16.83
N GLN A 51 6.81 -18.66 -18.10
CA GLN A 51 5.75 -19.56 -18.54
C GLN A 51 6.06 -21.00 -18.16
N GLU A 52 7.29 -21.47 -18.43
CA GLU A 52 7.75 -22.82 -18.10
C GLU A 52 7.68 -23.11 -16.61
N VAL A 53 8.24 -22.21 -15.77
CA VAL A 53 8.27 -22.40 -14.31
C VAL A 53 6.87 -22.36 -13.71
N LEU A 54 5.99 -21.47 -14.16
CA LEU A 54 4.61 -21.42 -13.68
C LEU A 54 3.83 -22.67 -14.09
N THR A 55 4.06 -23.17 -15.31
CA THR A 55 3.40 -24.38 -15.84
C THR A 55 3.88 -25.63 -15.08
N ASP A 56 5.19 -25.78 -14.83
CA ASP A 56 5.74 -26.87 -14.01
C ASP A 56 5.18 -26.83 -12.58
N ALA A 57 5.14 -25.65 -11.98
CA ALA A 57 4.54 -25.43 -10.65
C ALA A 57 3.08 -25.87 -10.60
N ARG A 58 2.31 -25.52 -11.63
CA ARG A 58 0.89 -25.89 -11.76
C ARG A 58 0.70 -27.39 -11.89
N LEU A 59 1.53 -28.07 -12.70
CA LEU A 59 1.48 -29.51 -12.88
C LEU A 59 1.80 -30.25 -11.56
N ARG A 60 2.88 -29.91 -10.90
CA ARG A 60 3.27 -30.51 -9.61
C ARG A 60 2.21 -30.33 -8.53
N LEU A 61 1.56 -29.16 -8.47
CA LEU A 61 0.45 -28.96 -7.54
C LEU A 61 -0.82 -29.73 -7.96
N GLY A 62 -1.00 -29.99 -9.25
CA GLY A 62 -2.04 -30.89 -9.75
C GLY A 62 -1.86 -32.30 -9.20
N ASP A 63 -0.67 -32.88 -9.33
CA ASP A 63 -0.34 -34.21 -8.82
C ASP A 63 -0.56 -34.33 -7.30
N VAL A 64 -0.16 -33.29 -6.58
CA VAL A 64 -0.41 -33.18 -5.12
C VAL A 64 -1.91 -33.16 -4.82
N ASN A 65 -2.69 -32.39 -5.56
CA ASN A 65 -4.14 -32.30 -5.36
C ASN A 65 -4.84 -33.63 -5.65
N ASP A 66 -4.47 -34.30 -6.73
CA ASP A 66 -5.03 -35.60 -7.12
C ASP A 66 -4.71 -36.68 -6.07
N THR A 67 -3.48 -36.67 -5.56
CA THR A 67 -3.09 -37.52 -4.45
C THR A 67 -3.89 -37.23 -3.19
N LEU A 68 -4.09 -35.96 -2.83
CA LEU A 68 -4.94 -35.57 -1.70
C LEU A 68 -6.39 -36.02 -1.86
N ILE A 69 -6.93 -36.00 -3.09
CA ILE A 69 -8.28 -36.48 -3.37
C ILE A 69 -8.36 -37.98 -3.12
N ALA A 70 -7.38 -38.76 -3.57
CA ALA A 70 -7.36 -40.19 -3.49
C ALA A 70 -7.17 -40.75 -2.06
N ILE A 71 -6.60 -39.98 -1.13
CA ILE A 71 -6.36 -40.42 0.24
C ILE A 71 -7.68 -40.56 1.00
N ASP A 72 -7.96 -41.72 1.55
CA ASP A 72 -9.08 -41.91 2.48
C ASP A 72 -8.67 -41.54 3.92
N THR A 73 -9.56 -40.88 4.64
CA THR A 73 -9.32 -40.37 6.00
C THR A 73 -10.22 -41.03 7.02
N LYS A 74 -9.61 -41.65 8.04
CA LYS A 74 -10.30 -42.50 9.02
C LYS A 74 -10.91 -41.77 10.20
N ASN A 75 -10.53 -40.51 10.43
CA ASN A 75 -11.03 -39.70 11.55
C ASN A 75 -11.25 -38.24 11.16
N GLU A 76 -11.99 -37.49 11.97
CA GLU A 76 -12.39 -36.13 11.67
C GLU A 76 -11.20 -35.16 11.61
N ASP A 77 -10.18 -35.34 12.46
CA ASP A 77 -8.97 -34.51 12.43
C ASP A 77 -8.18 -34.68 11.13
N ALA A 78 -8.06 -35.92 10.64
CA ALA A 78 -7.42 -36.19 9.37
C ALA A 78 -8.20 -35.60 8.20
N LYS A 79 -9.53 -35.66 8.26
CA LYS A 79 -10.45 -35.06 7.28
C LYS A 79 -10.29 -33.54 7.21
N GLN A 80 -10.24 -32.87 8.36
CA GLN A 80 -10.03 -31.42 8.43
C GLN A 80 -8.67 -30.99 7.87
N ARG A 81 -7.60 -31.76 8.21
CA ARG A 81 -6.27 -31.50 7.64
C ARG A 81 -6.25 -31.68 6.13
N LYS A 82 -6.88 -32.75 5.61
CA LYS A 82 -7.02 -33.02 4.17
C LYS A 82 -7.75 -31.85 3.50
N LEU A 83 -8.89 -31.43 4.02
CA LEU A 83 -9.67 -30.32 3.47
C LEU A 83 -8.85 -29.02 3.43
N ARG A 84 -8.10 -28.74 4.49
CA ARG A 84 -7.21 -27.57 4.52
C ARG A 84 -6.12 -27.65 3.45
N ALA A 85 -5.48 -28.81 3.28
CA ALA A 85 -4.45 -29.03 2.27
C ALA A 85 -5.04 -28.86 0.86
N GLN A 86 -6.19 -29.48 0.56
CA GLN A 86 -6.88 -29.34 -0.70
C GLN A 86 -7.25 -27.90 -1.01
N THR A 87 -7.80 -27.15 -0.04
CA THR A 87 -8.15 -25.75 -0.19
C THR A 87 -6.93 -24.89 -0.52
N MET A 88 -5.81 -25.13 0.17
CA MET A 88 -4.57 -24.38 -0.08
C MET A 88 -3.98 -24.70 -1.44
N THR A 89 -3.94 -25.99 -1.82
CA THR A 89 -3.43 -26.45 -3.11
C THR A 89 -4.29 -25.93 -4.25
N GLY A 90 -5.61 -26.11 -4.17
CA GLY A 90 -6.57 -25.65 -5.19
C GLY A 90 -6.52 -24.12 -5.40
N ARG A 91 -6.40 -23.35 -4.31
CA ARG A 91 -6.21 -21.90 -4.42
C ARG A 91 -4.90 -21.54 -5.13
N SER A 92 -3.81 -22.27 -4.87
CA SER A 92 -2.53 -22.03 -5.52
C SER A 92 -2.58 -22.38 -7.01
N ILE A 93 -3.21 -23.49 -7.37
CA ILE A 93 -3.46 -23.87 -8.77
C ILE A 93 -4.25 -22.77 -9.49
N SER A 94 -5.39 -22.36 -8.95
CA SER A 94 -6.22 -21.30 -9.55
C SER A 94 -5.46 -19.98 -9.75
N GLN A 95 -4.57 -19.63 -8.83
CA GLN A 95 -3.73 -18.43 -8.99
C GLN A 95 -2.68 -18.60 -10.09
N LEU A 96 -2.10 -19.79 -10.25
CA LEU A 96 -1.18 -20.07 -11.33
C LEU A 96 -1.91 -20.06 -12.69
N ASP A 97 -3.10 -20.65 -12.79
CA ASP A 97 -3.90 -20.64 -14.00
C ASP A 97 -4.19 -19.19 -14.44
N ILE A 98 -4.58 -18.31 -13.52
CA ILE A 98 -4.79 -16.89 -13.82
C ILE A 98 -3.50 -16.19 -14.28
N ALA A 99 -2.35 -16.53 -13.68
CA ALA A 99 -1.08 -15.93 -14.08
C ALA A 99 -0.61 -16.38 -15.46
N ILE A 100 -0.81 -17.66 -15.80
CA ILE A 100 -0.39 -18.28 -17.05
C ILE A 100 -1.28 -17.85 -18.22
N GLU A 101 -2.58 -17.97 -18.04
CA GLU A 101 -3.56 -17.78 -19.12
C GLU A 101 -4.06 -16.33 -19.22
N GLY A 102 -3.90 -15.57 -18.15
CA GLY A 102 -4.60 -14.32 -17.92
C GLY A 102 -6.08 -14.57 -17.55
N ARG A 103 -6.68 -13.62 -16.91
CA ARG A 103 -8.13 -13.63 -16.64
C ARG A 103 -8.65 -12.21 -16.72
N GLU A 104 -9.70 -12.03 -17.49
CA GLU A 104 -10.40 -10.76 -17.57
C GLU A 104 -10.76 -10.24 -16.16
N GLY A 105 -10.57 -8.96 -15.92
CA GLY A 105 -10.82 -8.35 -14.61
C GLY A 105 -9.79 -8.67 -13.53
N HIS A 106 -8.68 -9.34 -13.85
CA HIS A 106 -7.58 -9.60 -12.92
C HIS A 106 -6.26 -9.06 -13.46
N VAL A 107 -5.32 -8.79 -12.55
CA VAL A 107 -3.95 -8.45 -12.88
C VAL A 107 -3.00 -9.36 -12.12
N ALA A 108 -2.02 -9.90 -12.84
CA ALA A 108 -0.88 -10.60 -12.26
C ALA A 108 0.32 -9.64 -12.22
N PHE A 109 1.04 -9.61 -11.10
CA PHE A 109 2.22 -8.78 -10.94
C PHE A 109 3.16 -9.37 -9.88
N VAL A 110 4.39 -8.89 -9.84
CA VAL A 110 5.38 -9.34 -8.86
C VAL A 110 5.64 -8.25 -7.84
N SER A 111 5.45 -8.57 -6.56
CA SER A 111 5.74 -7.72 -5.41
C SER A 111 6.92 -8.25 -4.59
N GLY A 112 7.31 -7.54 -3.54
CA GLY A 112 8.38 -7.95 -2.63
C GLY A 112 9.75 -7.38 -2.97
N SER A 113 10.81 -8.14 -2.72
CA SER A 113 12.18 -7.80 -3.11
C SER A 113 12.74 -8.85 -4.10
N ARG A 114 13.87 -8.55 -4.72
CA ARG A 114 14.54 -9.49 -5.64
C ARG A 114 14.85 -10.83 -4.96
N GLU A 115 15.23 -10.81 -3.70
CA GLU A 115 15.55 -12.02 -2.91
C GLU A 115 14.29 -12.75 -2.42
N SER A 116 13.13 -12.04 -2.40
CA SER A 116 11.86 -12.59 -1.92
C SER A 116 10.70 -12.08 -2.78
N PRO A 117 10.67 -12.43 -4.08
CA PRO A 117 9.58 -12.03 -4.97
C PRO A 117 8.29 -12.77 -4.61
N ARG A 118 7.17 -12.13 -4.88
CA ARG A 118 5.84 -12.70 -4.67
C ARG A 118 4.99 -12.50 -5.91
N LEU A 119 4.50 -13.57 -6.47
CA LEU A 119 3.44 -13.50 -7.47
C LEU A 119 2.13 -13.11 -6.79
N GLU A 120 1.59 -11.99 -7.20
CA GLU A 120 0.31 -11.45 -6.72
C GLU A 120 -0.72 -11.50 -7.85
N ILE A 121 -1.91 -11.97 -7.52
CA ILE A 121 -3.06 -11.95 -8.40
C ILE A 121 -4.16 -11.14 -7.72
N ALA A 122 -4.57 -10.06 -8.35
CA ALA A 122 -5.56 -9.17 -7.76
C ALA A 122 -6.72 -8.91 -8.75
N PRO A 123 -7.98 -8.93 -8.28
CA PRO A 123 -9.08 -8.46 -9.07
C PRO A 123 -8.97 -6.94 -9.26
N LEU A 124 -9.29 -6.46 -10.45
CA LEU A 124 -9.37 -5.02 -10.74
C LEU A 124 -10.59 -4.38 -10.09
N ASP A 125 -11.68 -5.14 -10.00
CA ASP A 125 -12.88 -4.81 -9.24
C ASP A 125 -13.04 -5.80 -8.07
N VAL A 126 -13.09 -5.27 -6.86
CA VAL A 126 -13.29 -6.06 -5.64
C VAL A 126 -14.78 -6.23 -5.27
N GLY A 127 -15.66 -5.47 -5.92
CA GLY A 127 -17.09 -5.43 -5.62
C GLY A 127 -17.72 -6.81 -5.56
N PRO A 128 -17.64 -7.64 -6.61
CA PRO A 128 -18.25 -8.98 -6.62
C PRO A 128 -17.77 -9.87 -5.46
N THR A 129 -16.46 -9.87 -5.19
CA THR A 129 -15.87 -10.65 -4.10
C THR A 129 -16.34 -10.18 -2.72
N MET A 130 -16.45 -8.87 -2.53
CA MET A 130 -16.93 -8.29 -1.27
C MET A 130 -18.42 -8.55 -1.08
N THR A 131 -19.21 -8.43 -2.14
CA THR A 131 -20.65 -8.73 -2.12
C THR A 131 -20.90 -10.16 -1.70
N GLU A 132 -20.26 -11.13 -2.35
CA GLU A 132 -20.42 -12.56 -2.04
C GLU A 132 -19.85 -12.92 -0.66
N GLY A 133 -18.67 -12.38 -0.34
CA GLY A 133 -17.91 -12.76 0.86
C GLY A 133 -18.37 -12.09 2.14
N VAL A 134 -18.85 -10.85 2.05
CA VAL A 134 -19.11 -9.99 3.20
C VAL A 134 -20.53 -9.44 3.21
N TRP A 135 -20.92 -8.66 2.20
CA TRP A 135 -22.16 -7.85 2.26
C TRP A 135 -23.41 -8.71 2.28
N SER A 136 -23.43 -9.82 1.52
CA SER A 136 -24.56 -10.77 1.54
C SER A 136 -24.75 -11.53 2.86
N LYS A 137 -23.77 -11.47 3.77
CA LYS A 137 -23.74 -12.30 4.99
C LYS A 137 -23.78 -11.50 6.28
N ARG A 138 -23.47 -10.20 6.23
CA ARG A 138 -23.26 -9.38 7.44
C ARG A 138 -23.67 -7.95 7.22
N THR A 139 -24.27 -7.34 8.22
CA THR A 139 -24.36 -5.88 8.31
C THR A 139 -22.97 -5.33 8.62
N ALA A 140 -22.57 -4.28 7.92
CA ALA A 140 -21.28 -3.66 8.10
C ALA A 140 -21.43 -2.17 8.44
N ILE A 141 -20.63 -1.69 9.37
CA ILE A 141 -20.49 -0.27 9.69
C ILE A 141 -19.06 0.15 9.30
N LEU A 142 -18.96 1.08 8.38
CA LEU A 142 -17.69 1.63 7.92
C LEU A 142 -17.52 3.03 8.48
N THR A 143 -16.41 3.30 9.15
CA THR A 143 -16.12 4.62 9.72
C THR A 143 -14.76 5.11 9.27
N SER A 144 -14.69 6.38 8.88
CA SER A 144 -13.43 7.05 8.56
C SER A 144 -13.64 8.56 8.63
N ALA A 145 -12.58 9.30 8.89
CA ALA A 145 -12.59 10.76 8.74
C ALA A 145 -12.69 11.20 7.25
N THR A 146 -12.38 10.30 6.31
CA THR A 146 -12.35 10.59 4.87
C THR A 146 -12.96 9.41 4.10
N ILE A 147 -14.28 9.36 4.01
CA ILE A 147 -14.98 8.34 3.20
C ILE A 147 -15.28 8.93 1.82
N PRO A 148 -14.70 8.39 0.74
CA PRO A 148 -15.06 8.83 -0.61
C PRO A 148 -16.53 8.50 -0.91
N SER A 149 -17.23 9.40 -1.59
CA SER A 149 -18.63 9.17 -2.00
C SER A 149 -18.81 7.93 -2.89
N SER A 150 -17.79 7.57 -3.65
CA SER A 150 -17.75 6.38 -4.50
C SER A 150 -17.42 5.08 -3.75
N LEU A 151 -17.23 5.09 -2.42
CA LEU A 151 -16.78 3.89 -1.69
C LEU A 151 -17.78 2.76 -1.83
N ALA A 152 -19.07 3.02 -1.61
CA ALA A 152 -20.12 1.98 -1.65
C ALA A 152 -20.12 1.24 -3.00
N GLU A 153 -20.11 1.98 -4.09
CA GLU A 153 -20.05 1.42 -5.46
C GLU A 153 -18.76 0.61 -5.67
N ARG A 154 -17.62 1.17 -5.30
CA ARG A 154 -16.31 0.55 -5.52
C ARG A 154 -16.08 -0.74 -4.74
N VAL A 155 -16.79 -0.93 -3.63
CA VAL A 155 -16.72 -2.17 -2.84
C VAL A 155 -17.94 -3.07 -3.05
N GLY A 156 -18.79 -2.78 -4.04
CA GLY A 156 -19.92 -3.62 -4.42
C GLY A 156 -21.10 -3.59 -3.45
N MET A 157 -21.27 -2.52 -2.68
CA MET A 157 -22.47 -2.32 -1.89
C MET A 157 -23.60 -1.80 -2.78
N GLN A 158 -24.80 -2.28 -2.58
CA GLN A 158 -25.98 -1.71 -3.22
C GLN A 158 -26.27 -0.34 -2.59
N THR A 159 -26.16 0.72 -3.36
CA THR A 159 -26.31 2.10 -2.87
C THR A 159 -27.68 2.38 -2.24
N SER A 160 -28.71 1.64 -2.66
CA SER A 160 -30.07 1.71 -2.09
C SER A 160 -30.16 1.14 -0.66
N GLU A 161 -29.17 0.34 -0.24
CA GLU A 161 -29.11 -0.30 1.09
C GLU A 161 -28.07 0.35 2.00
N VAL A 162 -27.40 1.42 1.53
CA VAL A 162 -26.35 2.11 2.26
C VAL A 162 -26.89 3.40 2.84
N GLU A 163 -26.84 3.52 4.16
CA GLU A 163 -27.04 4.77 4.86
C GLU A 163 -25.70 5.47 5.07
N VAL A 164 -25.59 6.71 4.61
CA VAL A 164 -24.40 7.54 4.77
C VAL A 164 -24.70 8.66 5.76
N ALA A 165 -23.95 8.69 6.86
CA ALA A 165 -24.04 9.74 7.86
C ALA A 165 -22.74 10.55 7.88
N ASP A 166 -22.81 11.84 7.58
CA ASP A 166 -21.75 12.78 7.85
C ASP A 166 -22.05 13.47 9.19
N VAL A 167 -21.21 13.18 10.17
CA VAL A 167 -21.33 13.74 11.53
C VAL A 167 -20.60 15.07 11.69
N GLY A 168 -20.02 15.59 10.59
CA GLY A 168 -19.23 16.81 10.58
C GLY A 168 -17.88 16.68 11.29
N SER A 169 -17.20 17.81 11.48
CA SER A 169 -15.94 17.88 12.20
C SER A 169 -16.14 18.59 13.54
N PRO A 170 -15.58 18.07 14.64
CA PRO A 170 -15.56 18.79 15.93
C PRO A 170 -14.57 19.97 15.94
N PHE A 171 -13.79 20.15 14.86
CA PHE A 171 -12.77 21.18 14.77
C PHE A 171 -13.17 22.31 13.85
N ASP A 172 -12.94 23.56 14.27
CA ASP A 172 -13.08 24.74 13.43
C ASP A 172 -11.78 24.97 12.65
N TYR A 173 -11.68 24.33 11.48
CA TYR A 173 -10.51 24.47 10.60
C TYR A 173 -10.37 25.90 10.05
N ALA A 174 -11.47 26.60 9.82
CA ALA A 174 -11.44 27.95 9.27
C ALA A 174 -10.80 28.95 10.24
N ALA A 175 -11.05 28.79 11.54
CA ALA A 175 -10.48 29.64 12.58
C ALA A 175 -9.07 29.22 13.01
N ASN A 176 -8.73 27.94 12.87
CA ASN A 176 -7.54 27.36 13.47
C ASN A 176 -6.48 26.89 12.47
N SER A 177 -6.74 26.92 11.18
CA SER A 177 -5.76 26.50 10.16
C SER A 177 -5.61 27.52 9.03
N LEU A 178 -4.40 27.60 8.50
CA LEU A 178 -4.07 28.37 7.31
C LEU A 178 -3.55 27.43 6.23
N LEU A 179 -4.08 27.56 5.02
CA LEU A 179 -3.52 26.93 3.83
C LEU A 179 -2.62 27.92 3.09
N TYR A 180 -1.34 27.59 3.01
CA TYR A 180 -0.36 28.37 2.28
C TYR A 180 0.04 27.64 0.98
N ASN A 181 -0.08 28.30 -0.15
CA ASN A 181 0.34 27.78 -1.45
C ASN A 181 1.48 28.62 -2.00
N ALA A 182 2.65 28.04 -2.17
CA ALA A 182 3.85 28.70 -2.70
C ALA A 182 3.78 28.88 -4.24
N ILE A 183 2.75 29.56 -4.73
CA ILE A 183 2.47 29.75 -6.18
C ILE A 183 3.54 30.58 -6.92
N HIS A 184 4.41 31.27 -6.18
CA HIS A 184 5.51 32.07 -6.72
C HIS A 184 6.73 31.23 -7.09
N LEU A 185 6.78 29.96 -6.65
CA LEU A 185 7.86 29.06 -7.00
C LEU A 185 7.83 28.72 -8.50
N PRO A 186 9.00 28.50 -9.13
CA PRO A 186 9.06 28.06 -10.52
C PRO A 186 8.46 26.68 -10.70
N ASN A 187 8.30 26.25 -11.95
CA ASN A 187 7.83 24.90 -12.23
C ASN A 187 8.75 23.85 -11.60
N PRO A 188 8.23 22.78 -10.98
CA PRO A 188 9.04 21.70 -10.38
C PRO A 188 10.05 21.03 -11.32
N ASN A 189 9.87 21.15 -12.63
CA ASN A 189 10.82 20.64 -13.64
C ASN A 189 11.93 21.63 -14.02
N ASP A 190 11.87 22.86 -13.54
CA ASP A 190 12.89 23.86 -13.83
C ASP A 190 14.13 23.66 -12.96
N GLY A 191 15.33 23.86 -13.51
CA GLY A 191 16.60 23.63 -12.82
C GLY A 191 16.81 24.47 -11.56
N GLY A 192 16.11 25.59 -11.41
CA GLY A 192 16.16 26.46 -10.22
C GLY A 192 15.10 26.15 -9.15
N PHE A 193 14.19 25.21 -9.40
CA PHE A 193 13.08 24.92 -8.47
C PHE A 193 13.58 24.48 -7.10
N ARG A 194 14.51 23.51 -7.05
CA ARG A 194 14.99 22.92 -5.81
C ARG A 194 15.59 23.95 -4.84
N ALA A 195 16.43 24.83 -5.34
CA ALA A 195 17.03 25.86 -4.51
C ALA A 195 15.98 26.78 -3.89
N LYS A 196 15.03 27.27 -4.71
CA LYS A 196 13.95 28.15 -4.24
C LYS A 196 12.97 27.43 -3.31
N ALA A 197 12.68 26.16 -3.56
CA ALA A 197 11.84 25.37 -2.68
C ALA A 197 12.51 25.13 -1.30
N ASN A 198 13.84 24.96 -1.28
CA ASN A 198 14.60 24.86 -0.04
C ASN A 198 14.65 26.20 0.71
N ASP A 199 14.79 27.33 0.01
CA ASP A 199 14.72 28.67 0.63
C ASP A 199 13.34 28.92 1.27
N GLU A 200 12.28 28.48 0.58
CA GLU A 200 10.91 28.56 1.10
C GLU A 200 10.70 27.64 2.30
N LEU A 201 11.18 26.41 2.23
CA LEU A 201 11.10 25.44 3.33
C LEU A 201 11.81 25.96 4.58
N GLU A 202 13.01 26.53 4.43
CA GLU A 202 13.76 27.16 5.51
C GLU A 202 12.98 28.30 6.16
N ALA A 203 12.40 29.19 5.34
CA ALA A 203 11.61 30.31 5.83
C ALA A 203 10.37 29.84 6.61
N LEU A 204 9.67 28.82 6.11
CA LEU A 204 8.51 28.25 6.77
C LEU A 204 8.86 27.57 8.09
N ILE A 205 9.93 26.78 8.14
CA ILE A 205 10.39 26.12 9.36
C ILE A 205 10.83 27.14 10.41
N ASN A 206 11.57 28.18 10.03
CA ASN A 206 11.96 29.26 10.92
C ASN A 206 10.75 29.99 11.49
N ALA A 207 9.76 30.30 10.65
CA ALA A 207 8.52 30.95 11.09
C ALA A 207 7.70 30.07 12.07
N ALA A 208 7.74 28.75 11.91
CA ALA A 208 7.10 27.80 12.80
C ALA A 208 7.89 27.55 14.10
N GLY A 209 9.16 27.93 14.16
CA GLY A 209 10.05 27.61 15.28
C GLY A 209 10.33 26.12 15.38
N GLY A 210 10.64 25.46 14.27
CA GLY A 210 10.67 24.01 14.15
C GLY A 210 9.26 23.45 14.00
N ARG A 211 8.81 22.58 14.88
CA ARG A 211 7.44 22.05 15.00
C ARG A 211 6.81 21.63 13.65
N THR A 212 7.64 21.08 12.76
CA THR A 212 7.32 20.85 11.35
C THR A 212 7.31 19.38 11.02
N LEU A 213 6.25 18.95 10.33
CA LEU A 213 6.20 17.67 9.61
C LEU A 213 6.32 17.97 8.12
N ALA A 214 7.47 17.68 7.52
CA ALA A 214 7.73 17.85 6.10
C ALA A 214 7.56 16.52 5.36
N LEU A 215 6.67 16.50 4.37
CA LEU A 215 6.20 15.31 3.69
C LEU A 215 6.59 15.31 2.21
N PHE A 216 7.34 14.28 1.83
CA PHE A 216 7.92 14.14 0.49
C PHE A 216 7.32 12.97 -0.28
N THR A 217 7.34 13.03 -1.59
CA THR A 217 6.85 11.96 -2.46
C THR A 217 7.90 10.87 -2.73
N SER A 218 9.15 11.08 -2.36
CA SER A 218 10.24 10.10 -2.50
C SER A 218 11.27 10.22 -1.37
N TYR A 219 11.92 9.10 -1.05
CA TYR A 219 13.04 9.08 -0.10
C TYR A 219 14.19 9.98 -0.54
N ARG A 220 14.50 9.99 -1.84
CA ARG A 220 15.57 10.84 -2.39
C ARG A 220 15.30 12.32 -2.12
N ALA A 221 14.08 12.79 -2.40
CA ALA A 221 13.71 14.19 -2.16
C ALA A 221 13.76 14.54 -0.67
N MET A 222 13.31 13.61 0.18
CA MET A 222 13.36 13.75 1.64
C MET A 222 14.81 13.86 2.14
N ASP A 223 15.68 12.93 1.70
CA ASP A 223 17.07 12.87 2.15
C ASP A 223 17.83 14.13 1.71
N GLU A 224 17.69 14.55 0.45
CA GLU A 224 18.30 15.77 -0.11
C GLU A 224 17.84 17.03 0.64
N ALA A 225 16.54 17.16 0.92
CA ALA A 225 16.00 18.30 1.68
C ALA A 225 16.46 18.29 3.15
N ALA A 226 16.51 17.11 3.77
CA ALA A 226 16.98 16.98 5.16
C ALA A 226 18.44 17.39 5.32
N GLU A 227 19.32 16.93 4.43
CA GLU A 227 20.76 17.32 4.46
C GLU A 227 20.96 18.82 4.23
N GLU A 228 20.21 19.41 3.29
CA GLU A 228 20.25 20.84 3.04
C GLU A 228 19.77 21.63 4.28
N MET A 229 18.65 21.24 4.88
CA MET A 229 18.11 21.92 6.06
C MET A 229 18.98 21.76 7.31
N LYS A 230 19.65 20.63 7.49
CA LYS A 230 20.63 20.45 8.58
C LYS A 230 21.80 21.44 8.49
N SER A 231 22.14 21.89 7.28
CA SER A 231 23.21 22.89 7.08
C SER A 231 22.74 24.34 7.28
N ARG A 232 21.43 24.59 7.25
CA ARG A 232 20.82 25.93 7.29
C ARG A 232 20.13 26.27 8.61
N LEU A 233 19.67 25.24 9.35
CA LEU A 233 18.85 25.40 10.54
C LEU A 233 19.59 24.89 11.78
N ASP A 234 19.45 25.60 12.87
CA ASP A 234 19.96 25.17 14.19
C ASP A 234 19.01 24.16 14.89
N MET A 235 17.83 23.93 14.31
CA MET A 235 16.80 23.05 14.89
C MET A 235 17.10 21.58 14.60
N PRO A 236 16.75 20.64 15.50
CA PRO A 236 16.90 19.21 15.26
C PRO A 236 16.04 18.73 14.09
N ILE A 237 16.65 18.00 13.16
CA ILE A 237 15.95 17.40 12.02
C ILE A 237 16.05 15.89 12.13
N LEU A 238 14.90 15.24 12.29
CA LEU A 238 14.74 13.80 12.21
C LEU A 238 14.25 13.41 10.84
N THR A 239 14.76 12.30 10.34
CA THR A 239 14.24 11.67 9.12
C THR A 239 13.57 10.36 9.44
N GLN A 240 12.71 9.90 8.54
CA GLN A 240 12.05 8.59 8.64
C GLN A 240 13.04 7.41 8.72
N ARG A 241 14.32 7.63 8.41
CA ARG A 241 15.37 6.59 8.44
C ARG A 241 16.09 6.50 9.78
N ASP A 242 16.01 7.52 10.62
CA ASP A 242 16.84 7.61 11.83
C ASP A 242 16.40 6.64 12.93
N LEU A 243 15.12 6.37 13.04
CA LEU A 243 14.54 5.52 14.07
C LEU A 243 13.38 4.67 13.54
N PRO A 244 13.07 3.52 14.16
CA PRO A 244 11.81 2.82 13.94
C PRO A 244 10.61 3.73 14.25
N LYS A 245 9.52 3.59 13.48
CA LYS A 245 8.36 4.48 13.52
C LYS A 245 7.84 4.84 14.93
N PRO A 246 7.66 3.91 15.88
CA PRO A 246 7.19 4.28 17.21
C PRO A 246 8.17 5.20 17.96
N ALA A 247 9.48 4.89 17.89
CA ALA A 247 10.52 5.70 18.53
C ALA A 247 10.68 7.07 17.86
N LEU A 248 10.52 7.13 16.54
CA LEU A 248 10.56 8.35 15.76
C LEU A 248 9.41 9.31 16.14
N VAL A 249 8.20 8.79 16.24
CA VAL A 249 7.04 9.57 16.68
C VAL A 249 7.23 10.07 18.10
N GLN A 250 7.75 9.23 19.00
CA GLN A 250 8.02 9.63 20.39
C GLN A 250 9.07 10.73 20.43
N ALA A 251 10.21 10.58 19.76
CA ALA A 251 11.28 11.58 19.72
C ALA A 251 10.79 12.92 19.15
N PHE A 252 9.93 12.89 18.14
CA PHE A 252 9.32 14.10 17.59
C PHE A 252 8.33 14.74 18.56
N THR A 253 7.57 13.94 19.31
CA THR A 253 6.60 14.44 20.30
C THR A 253 7.27 15.07 21.51
N ASP A 254 8.42 14.55 21.93
CA ASP A 254 9.14 14.98 23.12
C ASP A 254 9.89 16.32 22.94
N SER A 255 9.96 16.83 21.69
CA SER A 255 10.69 18.07 21.37
C SER A 255 9.83 19.03 20.55
N GLU A 256 9.57 20.21 21.09
CA GLU A 256 8.77 21.24 20.42
C GLU A 256 9.52 21.95 19.27
N GLU A 257 10.85 21.82 19.17
CA GLU A 257 11.66 22.49 18.14
C GLU A 257 12.05 21.56 16.99
N THR A 258 11.72 20.27 17.10
CA THR A 258 12.14 19.26 16.12
C THR A 258 11.33 19.33 14.84
N CYS A 259 12.02 19.15 13.72
CA CYS A 259 11.41 18.91 12.41
C CYS A 259 11.48 17.42 12.07
N LEU A 260 10.38 16.85 11.55
CA LEU A 260 10.33 15.47 11.07
C LEU A 260 10.14 15.45 9.55
N PHE A 261 11.12 14.90 8.85
CA PHE A 261 11.09 14.72 7.40
C PHE A 261 10.72 13.27 7.06
N ALA A 262 9.65 13.09 6.31
CA ALA A 262 9.08 11.78 6.04
C ALA A 262 8.52 11.65 4.63
N THR A 263 8.29 10.40 4.20
CA THR A 263 7.57 10.12 2.95
C THR A 263 6.10 9.77 3.23
N ALA A 264 5.32 9.68 2.16
CA ALA A 264 3.90 9.35 2.20
C ALA A 264 3.55 8.10 3.03
N GLY A 265 4.47 7.14 3.16
CA GLY A 265 4.29 5.95 4.01
C GLY A 265 4.14 6.26 5.50
N LEU A 266 4.61 7.42 5.95
CA LEU A 266 4.46 7.87 7.33
C LEU A 266 3.15 8.65 7.57
N PHE A 267 2.44 9.08 6.52
CA PHE A 267 1.15 9.76 6.65
C PHE A 267 0.14 8.99 7.50
N GLN A 268 0.18 7.67 7.44
CA GLN A 268 -0.66 6.81 8.25
C GLN A 268 0.03 6.51 9.59
N GLY A 269 -0.64 6.90 10.70
CA GLY A 269 -0.24 6.50 12.06
C GLY A 269 0.83 7.38 12.73
N VAL A 270 1.04 8.62 12.29
CA VAL A 270 1.65 9.67 13.09
C VAL A 270 0.53 10.44 13.78
N ASP A 271 0.50 10.38 15.09
CA ASP A 271 -0.44 11.11 15.93
C ASP A 271 0.37 11.92 16.93
N VAL A 272 0.45 13.22 16.69
CA VAL A 272 1.20 14.16 17.53
C VAL A 272 0.26 15.29 17.94
N PRO A 273 -0.43 15.14 19.06
CA PRO A 273 -1.32 16.19 19.57
C PRO A 273 -0.53 17.34 20.19
N GLY A 274 -1.12 18.53 20.17
CA GLY A 274 -0.63 19.68 20.91
C GLY A 274 0.38 20.54 20.17
N LYS A 275 1.19 21.25 20.93
CA LYS A 275 2.07 22.32 20.42
C LYS A 275 3.27 21.85 19.59
N THR A 276 3.54 20.56 19.56
CA THR A 276 4.71 19.98 18.87
C THR A 276 4.60 20.04 17.34
N LEU A 277 3.39 20.11 16.80
CA LEU A 277 3.15 20.20 15.36
C LEU A 277 2.30 21.43 15.04
N SER A 278 2.91 22.45 14.42
CA SER A 278 2.23 23.66 13.96
C SER A 278 2.37 23.91 12.46
N LEU A 279 3.21 23.15 11.77
CA LEU A 279 3.43 23.26 10.34
C LEU A 279 3.49 21.87 9.70
N VAL A 280 2.65 21.67 8.69
CA VAL A 280 2.73 20.51 7.78
C VAL A 280 3.13 21.05 6.41
N VAL A 281 4.29 20.64 5.92
CA VAL A 281 4.76 20.96 4.57
C VAL A 281 4.57 19.76 3.66
N ILE A 282 4.03 19.98 2.47
CA ILE A 282 3.82 18.96 1.44
C ILE A 282 4.61 19.38 0.20
N ASP A 283 5.75 18.74 -0.02
CA ASP A 283 6.68 19.06 -1.12
C ASP A 283 5.99 19.02 -2.49
N ARG A 284 5.16 18.02 -2.70
CA ARG A 284 4.36 17.84 -3.94
C ARG A 284 3.06 17.13 -3.63
N ILE A 285 2.05 17.40 -4.44
CA ILE A 285 0.79 16.64 -4.37
C ILE A 285 1.10 15.15 -4.49
N PRO A 286 0.67 14.33 -3.51
CA PRO A 286 1.04 12.93 -3.41
C PRO A 286 0.22 12.05 -4.38
N PHE A 287 0.42 12.26 -5.67
CA PHE A 287 -0.15 11.37 -6.67
C PHE A 287 0.37 9.94 -6.51
N PRO A 288 -0.46 8.94 -6.73
CA PRO A 288 -0.01 7.55 -6.71
C PRO A 288 1.03 7.29 -7.80
N ARG A 289 1.97 6.39 -7.51
CA ARG A 289 3.04 6.04 -8.44
C ARG A 289 2.49 5.58 -9.79
N PRO A 290 3.06 6.06 -10.91
CA PRO A 290 2.62 5.64 -12.24
C PRO A 290 2.91 4.16 -12.52
N ASP A 291 3.97 3.62 -11.92
CA ASP A 291 4.46 2.25 -12.06
C ASP A 291 3.84 1.25 -11.08
N ASP A 292 2.84 1.65 -10.27
CA ASP A 292 2.08 0.72 -9.43
C ASP A 292 1.31 -0.27 -10.32
N PRO A 293 1.60 -1.57 -10.27
CA PRO A 293 1.05 -2.55 -11.20
C PRO A 293 -0.48 -2.62 -11.19
N LEU A 294 -1.10 -2.57 -10.00
CA LEU A 294 -2.54 -2.65 -9.85
C LEU A 294 -3.23 -1.37 -10.34
N LEU A 295 -2.66 -0.21 -10.00
CA LEU A 295 -3.22 1.06 -10.44
C LEU A 295 -3.00 1.29 -11.93
N SER A 296 -1.86 0.89 -12.47
CA SER A 296 -1.60 0.91 -13.92
C SER A 296 -2.66 0.09 -14.66
N ALA A 297 -2.97 -1.13 -14.21
CA ALA A 297 -4.01 -1.94 -14.82
C ALA A 297 -5.41 -1.31 -14.75
N ARG A 298 -5.75 -0.66 -13.63
CA ARG A 298 -7.01 0.08 -13.49
C ARG A 298 -7.06 1.33 -14.36
N ARG A 299 -5.92 2.03 -14.54
CA ARG A 299 -5.84 3.18 -15.47
C ARG A 299 -6.06 2.74 -16.91
N ASP A 300 -5.51 1.60 -17.32
CA ASP A 300 -5.73 1.05 -18.67
C ASP A 300 -7.22 0.80 -18.96
N LEU A 301 -7.96 0.28 -17.96
CA LEU A 301 -9.41 0.06 -18.10
C LEU A 301 -10.20 1.37 -18.24
N LEU A 302 -9.82 2.42 -17.52
CA LEU A 302 -10.54 3.68 -17.49
C LEU A 302 -10.09 4.64 -18.61
N GLY A 303 -8.96 4.37 -19.24
CA GLY A 303 -8.40 5.21 -20.31
C GLY A 303 -8.29 6.69 -19.88
N PRO A 304 -8.80 7.65 -20.66
CA PRO A 304 -8.69 9.09 -20.35
C PRO A 304 -9.34 9.50 -19.03
N ALA A 305 -10.29 8.74 -18.51
CA ALA A 305 -10.96 9.04 -17.26
C ALA A 305 -10.13 8.65 -16.02
N ALA A 306 -9.04 7.91 -16.18
CA ALA A 306 -8.24 7.37 -15.10
C ALA A 306 -7.71 8.46 -14.15
N PHE A 307 -7.21 9.57 -14.70
CA PHE A 307 -6.67 10.66 -13.89
C PHE A 307 -7.72 11.23 -12.94
N SER A 308 -8.92 11.52 -13.45
CA SER A 308 -10.02 12.09 -12.65
C SER A 308 -10.67 11.07 -11.69
N GLN A 309 -10.71 9.80 -12.05
CA GLN A 309 -11.42 8.77 -11.26
C GLN A 309 -10.51 7.98 -10.31
N ILE A 310 -9.20 7.94 -10.55
CA ILE A 310 -8.24 7.24 -9.69
C ILE A 310 -7.27 8.20 -9.02
N ASP A 311 -6.54 8.99 -9.83
CA ASP A 311 -5.37 9.71 -9.32
C ASP A 311 -5.76 10.90 -8.45
N ILE A 312 -6.70 11.74 -8.92
CA ILE A 312 -7.20 12.88 -8.15
C ILE A 312 -7.84 12.44 -6.82
N PRO A 313 -8.81 11.50 -6.78
CA PRO A 313 -9.41 11.09 -5.51
C PRO A 313 -8.40 10.51 -4.52
N ARG A 314 -7.41 9.76 -5.00
CA ARG A 314 -6.35 9.22 -4.13
C ARG A 314 -5.44 10.30 -3.59
N ALA A 315 -5.00 11.23 -4.43
CA ALA A 315 -4.18 12.36 -4.01
C ALA A 315 -4.94 13.24 -3.00
N SER A 316 -6.22 13.55 -3.26
CA SER A 316 -7.07 14.32 -2.35
C SER A 316 -7.23 13.63 -0.99
N MET A 317 -7.43 12.32 -0.97
CA MET A 317 -7.53 11.56 0.29
C MET A 317 -6.21 11.59 1.06
N MET A 318 -5.07 11.46 0.38
CA MET A 318 -3.76 11.54 1.02
C MET A 318 -3.47 12.95 1.56
N LEU A 319 -3.83 13.98 0.82
CA LEU A 319 -3.75 15.38 1.28
C LEU A 319 -4.62 15.59 2.53
N ALA A 320 -5.87 15.15 2.50
CA ALA A 320 -6.78 15.27 3.64
C ALA A 320 -6.22 14.55 4.88
N GLN A 321 -5.63 13.37 4.71
CA GLN A 321 -4.97 12.65 5.79
C GLN A 321 -3.72 13.36 6.33
N ALA A 322 -2.95 14.00 5.46
CA ALA A 322 -1.77 14.78 5.85
C ALA A 322 -2.19 16.04 6.62
N CYS A 323 -3.13 16.83 6.09
CA CYS A 323 -3.66 18.03 6.73
C CYS A 323 -4.34 17.72 8.06
N GLY A 324 -5.09 16.62 8.13
CA GLY A 324 -5.74 16.15 9.35
C GLY A 324 -4.77 15.75 10.50
N ARG A 325 -3.46 15.81 10.28
CA ARG A 325 -2.46 15.65 11.36
C ARG A 325 -2.25 16.93 12.17
N LEU A 326 -2.58 18.08 11.60
CA LEU A 326 -2.30 19.38 12.19
C LEU A 326 -3.25 19.74 13.34
N ILE A 327 -4.53 19.52 13.17
CA ILE A 327 -5.56 19.87 14.17
C ILE A 327 -6.10 18.60 14.80
N ARG A 328 -5.82 18.39 16.08
CA ARG A 328 -6.20 17.21 16.88
C ARG A 328 -7.07 17.57 18.07
N THR A 329 -6.97 18.81 18.53
CA THR A 329 -7.76 19.36 19.61
C THR A 329 -8.44 20.65 19.16
N SER A 330 -9.43 21.12 19.89
CA SER A 330 -10.13 22.36 19.60
C SER A 330 -9.25 23.63 19.73
N THR A 331 -8.09 23.49 20.36
CA THR A 331 -7.13 24.59 20.62
C THR A 331 -5.91 24.56 19.72
N ASP A 332 -5.69 23.49 18.95
CA ASP A 332 -4.58 23.39 18.02
C ASP A 332 -4.71 24.40 16.91
N LYS A 333 -3.60 25.00 16.52
CA LYS A 333 -3.50 25.91 15.38
C LYS A 333 -2.30 25.58 14.54
N GLY A 334 -2.41 25.81 13.23
CA GLY A 334 -1.24 25.61 12.39
C GLY A 334 -1.44 25.91 10.92
N VAL A 335 -0.38 25.66 10.17
CA VAL A 335 -0.28 25.95 8.74
C VAL A 335 -0.08 24.66 7.97
N VAL A 336 -0.78 24.51 6.86
CA VAL A 336 -0.47 23.54 5.81
C VAL A 336 0.14 24.30 4.64
N ALA A 337 1.34 23.93 4.23
CA ALA A 337 2.07 24.57 3.14
C ALA A 337 2.40 23.60 2.01
#